data_16b203fb54e13ba95777e1cbcc1d3936
#
_entry.id   16b203fb54e13ba95777e1cbcc1d3936
#
_cell.length_a   1.000
_cell.length_b   1.000
_cell.length_c   1.000
_cell.angle_alpha   90.00
_cell.angle_beta   90.00
_cell.angle_gamma   90.00
#
_symmetry.space_group_name_H-M   'P 1'
#
loop_
_entity.id
_entity.type
_entity.pdbx_description
1 polymer ?
#
loop_
_entity_poly.entity_id
_entity_poly.type
_entity_poly.pdbx_seq_one_letter_code
_entity_poly.pdbx_strand_id
1 'polypeptide(L)'
;MKIAKITSFEVLDSRGRPTLCTKVILEDGSVGTAFVPSGASTGKLEAHELRDKDNSRYQGLGTIQAASNAESVLKSLSDISPEDQQAIDERLIELDGTKNKSKLGANAILSISLACARAAANSLNTPLYEYLNIVYRNISGHKSSMSIPVPMLNIMNGGCHANNDVDIQEFMIIPSSKYPFKEGLMKSVEVYMNLKKHLSDKGHSISVGDEGGFAPNLGRSEEVLETIITSIEEIGLVYLDDISIALDCAASELYQDN
;
A
#
# COMPACT_ATOMS: atom_id res chain seq x y z
N MET A 1 9.16 29.38 -0.93
CA MET A 1 10.10 28.31 -0.58
C MET A 1 10.21 27.35 -1.76
N LYS A 2 11.37 26.73 -1.97
CA LYS A 2 11.61 25.87 -3.14
C LYS A 2 12.22 24.54 -2.72
N ILE A 3 12.14 23.56 -3.63
CA ILE A 3 12.86 22.31 -3.50
C ILE A 3 14.32 22.57 -3.86
N ALA A 4 15.23 22.40 -2.88
CA ALA A 4 16.66 22.63 -3.05
C ALA A 4 17.38 21.39 -3.59
N LYS A 5 16.96 20.19 -3.19
CA LYS A 5 17.61 18.95 -3.60
C LYS A 5 16.65 17.76 -3.58
N ILE A 6 16.83 16.88 -4.56
CA ILE A 6 16.23 15.53 -4.59
C ILE A 6 17.38 14.53 -4.69
N THR A 7 17.36 13.51 -3.84
CA THR A 7 18.24 12.33 -3.91
C THR A 7 17.41 11.07 -3.81
N SER A 8 17.69 10.09 -4.66
CA SER A 8 16.95 8.84 -4.70
C SER A 8 17.89 7.65 -4.70
N PHE A 9 17.52 6.59 -3.99
CA PHE A 9 18.33 5.40 -3.80
C PHE A 9 17.49 4.15 -4.06
N GLU A 10 18.13 3.14 -4.65
CA GLU A 10 17.61 1.79 -4.62
C GLU A 10 17.78 1.22 -3.21
N VAL A 11 16.72 0.68 -2.64
CA VAL A 11 16.69 0.01 -1.33
C VAL A 11 15.90 -1.29 -1.43
N LEU A 12 15.90 -2.12 -0.39
CA LEU A 12 15.10 -3.35 -0.37
C LEU A 12 13.84 -3.15 0.46
N ASP A 13 12.74 -3.73 -0.03
CA ASP A 13 11.48 -3.82 0.71
C ASP A 13 11.50 -4.98 1.73
N SER A 14 10.38 -5.20 2.44
CA SER A 14 10.24 -6.29 3.43
C SER A 14 10.31 -7.70 2.84
N ARG A 15 10.19 -7.83 1.51
CA ARG A 15 10.32 -9.10 0.77
C ARG A 15 11.70 -9.27 0.13
N GLY A 16 12.64 -8.34 0.41
CA GLY A 16 13.97 -8.33 -0.19
C GLY A 16 14.00 -7.94 -1.67
N ARG A 17 12.95 -7.29 -2.19
CA ARG A 17 12.88 -6.79 -3.56
C ARG A 17 13.35 -5.34 -3.64
N PRO A 18 14.08 -4.94 -4.69
CA PRO A 18 14.47 -3.55 -4.89
C PRO A 18 13.25 -2.62 -5.00
N THR A 19 13.33 -1.48 -4.34
CA THR A 19 12.40 -0.37 -4.44
C THR A 19 13.14 0.96 -4.27
N LEU A 20 12.43 2.08 -4.14
CA LEU A 20 13.01 3.41 -4.03
C LEU A 20 12.86 4.00 -2.64
N CYS A 21 13.92 4.68 -2.20
CA CYS A 21 13.89 5.66 -1.12
C CYS A 21 14.28 7.03 -1.71
N THR A 22 13.35 7.98 -1.71
CA THR A 22 13.62 9.35 -2.18
C THR A 22 13.59 10.33 -1.02
N LYS A 23 14.59 11.22 -1.01
CA LYS A 23 14.74 12.31 -0.04
C LYS A 23 14.65 13.66 -0.77
N VAL A 24 13.73 14.50 -0.32
CA VAL A 24 13.55 15.88 -0.77
C VAL A 24 14.01 16.81 0.34
N ILE A 25 14.82 17.82 -0.01
CA ILE A 25 15.31 18.86 0.91
C ILE A 25 14.83 20.20 0.38
N LEU A 26 14.21 21.01 1.24
CA LEU A 26 13.74 22.35 0.94
C LEU A 26 14.82 23.40 1.26
N GLU A 27 14.65 24.63 0.78
CA GLU A 27 15.58 25.74 1.04
C GLU A 27 15.73 26.11 2.51
N ASP A 28 14.70 25.87 3.32
CA ASP A 28 14.72 26.08 4.78
C ASP A 28 15.43 24.95 5.57
N GLY A 29 15.91 23.93 4.86
CA GLY A 29 16.54 22.74 5.44
C GLY A 29 15.55 21.63 5.83
N SER A 30 14.24 21.84 5.68
CA SER A 30 13.24 20.80 5.95
C SER A 30 13.40 19.62 4.99
N VAL A 31 13.23 18.41 5.53
CA VAL A 31 13.48 17.15 4.81
C VAL A 31 12.23 16.27 4.81
N GLY A 32 11.88 15.75 3.64
CA GLY A 32 10.92 14.66 3.51
C GLY A 32 11.59 13.43 2.91
N THR A 33 11.33 12.27 3.49
CA THR A 33 11.83 10.98 2.99
C THR A 33 10.68 10.03 2.75
N ALA A 34 10.66 9.38 1.60
CA ALA A 34 9.63 8.40 1.25
C ALA A 34 10.26 7.10 0.74
N PHE A 35 9.72 6.00 1.21
CA PHE A 35 9.94 4.67 0.65
C PHE A 35 8.72 4.29 -0.18
N VAL A 36 8.93 3.80 -1.40
CA VAL A 36 7.83 3.44 -2.29
C VAL A 36 7.38 2.01 -1.98
N PRO A 37 6.09 1.78 -1.70
CA PRO A 37 5.57 0.42 -1.63
C PRO A 37 5.55 -0.21 -3.01
N SER A 38 5.81 -1.54 -3.08
CA SER A 38 5.69 -2.34 -4.30
C SER A 38 4.64 -3.43 -4.06
N GLY A 39 3.67 -3.58 -4.96
CA GLY A 39 2.63 -4.59 -4.87
C GLY A 39 3.18 -6.02 -5.02
N ALA A 40 2.48 -7.01 -4.47
CA ALA A 40 2.78 -8.42 -4.68
C ALA A 40 2.22 -8.90 -6.03
N SER A 41 1.07 -8.42 -6.43
CA SER A 41 0.41 -8.63 -7.73
C SER A 41 0.16 -7.28 -8.42
N THR A 42 -0.17 -7.30 -9.71
CA THR A 42 -0.43 -6.08 -10.50
C THR A 42 -1.66 -6.25 -11.38
N GLY A 43 -2.59 -5.30 -11.32
CA GLY A 43 -3.74 -5.24 -12.22
C GLY A 43 -3.37 -4.69 -13.61
N LYS A 44 -4.13 -5.04 -14.64
CA LYS A 44 -3.88 -4.62 -16.04
C LYS A 44 -3.90 -3.09 -16.24
N LEU A 45 -4.59 -2.35 -15.37
CA LEU A 45 -4.75 -0.90 -15.47
C LEU A 45 -3.84 -0.11 -14.52
N GLU A 46 -3.00 -0.78 -13.75
CA GLU A 46 -2.07 -0.14 -12.85
C GLU A 46 -0.98 0.66 -13.60
N ALA A 47 -0.47 1.69 -12.93
CA ALA A 47 0.66 2.44 -13.44
C ALA A 47 1.94 1.58 -13.39
N HIS A 48 2.80 1.78 -14.39
CA HIS A 48 3.98 0.95 -14.60
C HIS A 48 5.06 1.22 -13.56
N GLU A 49 5.43 0.22 -12.80
CA GLU A 49 6.61 0.24 -11.95
C GLU A 49 7.87 0.00 -12.81
N LEU A 50 8.74 1.00 -12.91
CA LEU A 50 9.92 0.92 -13.77
C LEU A 50 10.99 0.03 -13.13
N ARG A 51 11.40 -1.00 -13.86
CA ARG A 51 12.47 -1.95 -13.49
C ARG A 51 13.59 -1.89 -14.51
N ASP A 52 14.84 -2.09 -14.06
CA ASP A 52 16.04 -1.97 -14.90
C ASP A 52 16.14 -3.05 -16.00
N LYS A 53 15.52 -4.23 -15.76
CA LYS A 53 15.57 -5.41 -16.65
C LYS A 53 16.99 -5.94 -16.91
N ASP A 54 17.94 -5.60 -16.05
CA ASP A 54 19.29 -6.12 -16.03
C ASP A 54 19.35 -7.41 -15.22
N ASN A 55 19.37 -8.56 -15.88
CA ASN A 55 19.38 -9.87 -15.25
C ASN A 55 20.62 -10.16 -14.40
N SER A 56 21.70 -9.38 -14.54
CA SER A 56 22.89 -9.49 -13.69
C SER A 56 22.65 -8.95 -12.27
N ARG A 57 21.56 -8.19 -12.06
CA ARG A 57 21.20 -7.58 -10.79
C ARG A 57 19.74 -7.91 -10.45
N TYR A 58 19.53 -8.48 -9.25
CA TYR A 58 18.20 -8.78 -8.71
C TYR A 58 17.26 -9.44 -9.73
N GLN A 59 17.78 -10.27 -10.63
CA GLN A 59 16.99 -10.95 -11.68
C GLN A 59 16.18 -9.98 -12.58
N GLY A 60 16.73 -8.79 -12.84
CA GLY A 60 16.08 -7.75 -13.64
C GLY A 60 15.17 -6.80 -12.86
N LEU A 61 15.00 -7.01 -11.55
CA LEU A 61 14.10 -6.22 -10.71
C LEU A 61 14.73 -4.93 -10.14
N GLY A 62 15.97 -4.59 -10.52
CA GLY A 62 16.65 -3.36 -10.08
C GLY A 62 15.84 -2.08 -10.39
N THR A 63 16.11 -1.00 -9.67
CA THR A 63 15.39 0.29 -9.74
C THR A 63 16.32 1.49 -9.87
N ILE A 64 17.58 1.29 -10.30
CA ILE A 64 18.56 2.40 -10.46
C ILE A 64 18.07 3.41 -11.48
N GLN A 65 17.48 2.97 -12.62
CA GLN A 65 16.96 3.89 -13.62
C GLN A 65 15.83 4.75 -13.06
N ALA A 66 14.92 4.16 -12.28
CA ALA A 66 13.84 4.90 -11.64
C ALA A 66 14.38 5.90 -10.59
N ALA A 67 15.44 5.53 -9.84
CA ALA A 67 16.12 6.46 -8.92
C ALA A 67 16.74 7.65 -9.67
N SER A 68 17.44 7.39 -10.78
CA SER A 68 18.00 8.43 -11.63
C SER A 68 16.91 9.35 -12.23
N ASN A 69 15.80 8.77 -12.67
CA ASN A 69 14.64 9.53 -13.15
C ASN A 69 14.09 10.46 -12.07
N ALA A 70 13.98 9.97 -10.81
CA ALA A 70 13.51 10.78 -9.69
C ALA A 70 14.42 11.98 -9.41
N GLU A 71 15.74 11.84 -9.50
CA GLU A 71 16.68 12.95 -9.31
C GLU A 71 16.63 13.96 -10.47
N SER A 72 16.38 13.48 -11.69
CA SER A 72 16.41 14.30 -12.92
C SER A 72 15.34 15.39 -12.97
N VAL A 73 14.22 15.22 -12.24
CA VAL A 73 13.07 16.14 -12.29
C VAL A 73 13.25 17.41 -11.44
N LEU A 74 14.30 17.51 -10.62
CA LEU A 74 14.52 18.64 -9.70
C LEU A 74 14.37 20.01 -10.39
N LYS A 75 15.00 20.18 -11.57
CA LYS A 75 14.93 21.43 -12.30
C LYS A 75 13.52 21.79 -12.74
N SER A 76 12.72 20.80 -13.07
CA SER A 76 11.33 20.99 -13.53
C SER A 76 10.35 21.28 -12.40
N LEU A 77 10.75 21.05 -11.14
CA LEU A 77 9.98 21.36 -9.94
C LEU A 77 10.46 22.62 -9.20
N SER A 78 11.55 23.25 -9.67
CA SER A 78 12.21 24.36 -8.95
C SER A 78 11.37 25.65 -8.88
N ASP A 79 10.37 25.81 -9.72
CA ASP A 79 9.45 26.94 -9.77
C ASP A 79 8.11 26.68 -9.07
N ILE A 80 7.89 25.44 -8.59
CA ILE A 80 6.66 25.02 -7.91
C ILE A 80 6.88 25.12 -6.40
N SER A 81 5.88 25.65 -5.67
CA SER A 81 5.88 25.60 -4.21
C SER A 81 5.81 24.16 -3.70
N PRO A 82 6.66 23.73 -2.76
CA PRO A 82 6.55 22.39 -2.17
C PRO A 82 5.24 22.14 -1.40
N GLU A 83 4.48 23.20 -1.11
CA GLU A 83 3.15 23.12 -0.48
C GLU A 83 2.03 22.89 -1.50
N ASP A 84 2.30 23.11 -2.79
CA ASP A 84 1.33 22.86 -3.87
C ASP A 84 1.47 21.43 -4.39
N GLN A 85 0.93 20.50 -3.62
CA GLN A 85 0.99 19.06 -3.96
C GLN A 85 0.37 18.77 -5.31
N GLN A 86 -0.74 19.44 -5.66
CA GLN A 86 -1.41 19.23 -6.93
C GLN A 86 -0.51 19.63 -8.10
N ALA A 87 0.09 20.81 -8.05
CA ALA A 87 0.99 21.28 -9.11
C ALA A 87 2.24 20.39 -9.25
N ILE A 88 2.77 19.86 -8.14
CA ILE A 88 3.88 18.90 -8.16
C ILE A 88 3.45 17.62 -8.90
N ASP A 89 2.33 17.03 -8.52
CA ASP A 89 1.85 15.76 -9.08
C ASP A 89 1.48 15.92 -10.56
N GLU A 90 0.80 17.00 -10.95
CA GLU A 90 0.48 17.34 -12.33
C GLU A 90 1.75 17.50 -13.18
N ARG A 91 2.77 18.20 -12.66
CA ARG A 91 4.05 18.35 -13.36
C ARG A 91 4.78 17.03 -13.56
N LEU A 92 4.78 16.13 -12.56
CA LEU A 92 5.39 14.82 -12.67
C LEU A 92 4.67 13.96 -13.73
N ILE A 93 3.33 14.00 -13.76
CA ILE A 93 2.51 13.31 -14.76
C ILE A 93 2.79 13.87 -16.17
N GLU A 94 2.89 15.19 -16.31
CA GLU A 94 3.22 15.86 -17.58
C GLU A 94 4.62 15.47 -18.09
N LEU A 95 5.63 15.42 -17.23
CA LEU A 95 7.00 15.03 -17.56
C LEU A 95 7.09 13.57 -18.02
N ASP A 96 6.30 12.69 -17.43
CA ASP A 96 6.18 11.31 -17.91
C ASP A 96 5.48 11.27 -19.27
N GLY A 97 4.33 11.92 -19.41
CA GLY A 97 3.58 12.05 -20.66
C GLY A 97 2.98 10.76 -21.20
N THR A 98 3.13 9.62 -20.49
CA THR A 98 2.55 8.33 -20.88
C THR A 98 1.31 8.03 -20.08
N LYS A 99 0.38 7.25 -20.66
CA LYS A 99 -0.88 6.89 -19.99
C LYS A 99 -0.67 6.11 -18.68
N ASN A 100 0.33 5.24 -18.66
CA ASN A 100 0.61 4.32 -17.55
C ASN A 100 1.90 4.64 -16.77
N LYS A 101 2.45 5.84 -16.90
CA LYS A 101 3.68 6.29 -16.21
C LYS A 101 4.92 5.45 -16.54
N SER A 102 5.03 4.97 -17.78
CA SER A 102 6.13 4.05 -18.17
C SER A 102 7.45 4.72 -18.52
N LYS A 103 7.51 6.06 -18.66
CA LYS A 103 8.73 6.78 -19.00
C LYS A 103 9.57 7.11 -17.77
N LEU A 104 9.01 7.78 -16.78
CA LEU A 104 9.68 8.05 -15.51
C LEU A 104 9.61 6.84 -14.58
N GLY A 105 8.52 6.15 -14.61
CA GLY A 105 8.14 5.08 -13.68
C GLY A 105 7.19 5.58 -12.60
N ALA A 106 6.12 4.84 -12.34
CA ALA A 106 5.18 5.15 -11.27
C ALA A 106 5.88 5.18 -9.90
N ASN A 107 6.86 4.31 -9.67
CA ASN A 107 7.69 4.29 -8.47
C ASN A 107 8.51 5.58 -8.31
N ALA A 108 9.13 6.12 -9.37
CA ALA A 108 9.84 7.39 -9.32
C ALA A 108 8.88 8.55 -9.01
N ILE A 109 7.76 8.64 -9.72
CA ILE A 109 6.73 9.68 -9.53
C ILE A 109 6.21 9.65 -8.09
N LEU A 110 5.78 8.48 -7.61
CA LEU A 110 5.23 8.33 -6.26
C LEU A 110 6.26 8.66 -5.18
N SER A 111 7.52 8.27 -5.37
CA SER A 111 8.60 8.54 -4.41
C SER A 111 8.80 10.04 -4.18
N ILE A 112 8.75 10.84 -5.26
CA ILE A 112 8.90 12.29 -5.22
C ILE A 112 7.66 12.92 -4.57
N SER A 113 6.47 12.55 -5.04
CA SER A 113 5.19 13.06 -4.53
C SER A 113 5.09 12.90 -3.00
N LEU A 114 5.34 11.68 -2.50
CA LEU A 114 5.32 11.39 -1.06
C LEU A 114 6.42 12.11 -0.28
N ALA A 115 7.64 12.24 -0.85
CA ALA A 115 8.73 12.94 -0.20
C ALA A 115 8.49 14.46 -0.14
N CYS A 116 7.90 15.06 -1.17
CA CYS A 116 7.50 16.47 -1.18
C CYS A 116 6.42 16.74 -0.12
N ALA A 117 5.38 15.91 -0.03
CA ALA A 117 4.34 16.03 0.99
C ALA A 117 4.92 16.01 2.42
N ARG A 118 5.87 15.10 2.68
CA ARG A 118 6.55 15.03 3.97
C ARG A 118 7.46 16.22 4.24
N ALA A 119 8.18 16.71 3.22
CA ALA A 119 9.02 17.88 3.35
C ALA A 119 8.20 19.14 3.65
N ALA A 120 7.09 19.33 2.94
CA ALA A 120 6.16 20.44 3.17
C ALA A 120 5.52 20.38 4.57
N ALA A 121 5.05 19.21 5.00
CA ALA A 121 4.51 19.02 6.33
C ALA A 121 5.53 19.37 7.43
N ASN A 122 6.80 18.92 7.27
CA ASN A 122 7.88 19.21 8.20
C ASN A 122 8.24 20.71 8.22
N SER A 123 8.26 21.36 7.06
CA SER A 123 8.50 22.82 6.97
C SER A 123 7.40 23.63 7.66
N LEU A 124 6.16 23.19 7.57
CA LEU A 124 5.02 23.79 8.25
C LEU A 124 4.91 23.41 9.73
N ASN A 125 5.84 22.56 10.22
CA ASN A 125 5.80 21.97 11.56
C ASN A 125 4.44 21.34 11.89
N THR A 126 3.87 20.64 10.89
CA THR A 126 2.53 20.04 10.94
C THR A 126 2.65 18.54 10.73
N PRO A 127 1.94 17.69 11.48
CA PRO A 127 1.88 16.26 11.22
C PRO A 127 1.40 15.97 9.78
N LEU A 128 1.95 14.93 9.15
CA LEU A 128 1.63 14.62 7.74
C LEU A 128 0.13 14.43 7.50
N TYR A 129 -0.59 13.79 8.41
CA TYR A 129 -2.04 13.58 8.26
C TYR A 129 -2.84 14.87 8.27
N GLU A 130 -2.42 15.88 9.05
CA GLU A 130 -3.03 17.21 9.04
C GLU A 130 -2.71 17.96 7.75
N TYR A 131 -1.47 17.91 7.30
CA TYR A 131 -1.05 18.47 6.01
C TYR A 131 -1.86 17.87 4.85
N LEU A 132 -1.99 16.54 4.80
CA LEU A 132 -2.79 15.86 3.78
C LEU A 132 -4.28 16.26 3.83
N ASN A 133 -4.83 16.52 5.01
CA ASN A 133 -6.18 17.05 5.13
C ASN A 133 -6.31 18.48 4.57
N ILE A 134 -5.27 19.32 4.73
CA ILE A 134 -5.21 20.64 4.09
C ILE A 134 -5.19 20.48 2.56
N VAL A 135 -4.33 19.64 2.04
CA VAL A 135 -4.23 19.33 0.58
C VAL A 135 -5.59 18.83 0.06
N TYR A 136 -6.20 17.86 0.76
CA TYR A 136 -7.52 17.34 0.38
C TYR A 136 -8.60 18.42 0.30
N ARG A 137 -8.66 19.31 1.30
CA ARG A 137 -9.62 20.42 1.32
C ARG A 137 -9.40 21.40 0.17
N ASN A 138 -8.14 21.69 -0.14
CA ASN A 138 -7.80 22.63 -1.23
C ASN A 138 -8.18 22.05 -2.60
N ILE A 139 -7.98 20.76 -2.82
CA ILE A 139 -8.29 20.10 -4.09
C ILE A 139 -9.80 19.81 -4.23
N SER A 140 -10.43 19.27 -3.19
CA SER A 140 -11.82 18.82 -3.26
C SER A 140 -12.85 19.90 -2.98
N GLY A 141 -12.46 20.98 -2.31
CA GLY A 141 -13.37 21.99 -1.77
C GLY A 141 -14.23 21.51 -0.58
N HIS A 142 -14.09 20.26 -0.14
CA HIS A 142 -14.86 19.68 0.95
C HIS A 142 -14.22 19.93 2.32
N LYS A 143 -15.04 20.31 3.30
CA LYS A 143 -14.64 20.34 4.70
C LYS A 143 -15.00 19.02 5.35
N SER A 144 -14.00 18.12 5.50
CA SER A 144 -14.14 16.88 6.26
C SER A 144 -13.53 17.01 7.64
N SER A 145 -14.14 16.37 8.63
CA SER A 145 -13.48 16.11 9.91
C SER A 145 -12.50 14.95 9.75
N MET A 146 -11.32 15.05 10.34
CA MET A 146 -10.39 13.94 10.39
C MET A 146 -10.90 12.87 11.36
N SER A 147 -10.74 11.61 10.99
CA SER A 147 -11.03 10.47 11.85
C SER A 147 -10.00 9.37 11.61
N ILE A 148 -9.77 8.53 12.61
CA ILE A 148 -9.01 7.30 12.42
C ILE A 148 -9.89 6.34 11.63
N PRO A 149 -9.41 5.78 10.50
CA PRO A 149 -10.20 4.83 9.71
C PRO A 149 -10.41 3.52 10.48
N VAL A 150 -11.51 2.83 10.19
CA VAL A 150 -11.72 1.46 10.67
C VAL A 150 -10.65 0.57 10.03
N PRO A 151 -9.92 -0.24 10.82
CA PRO A 151 -8.87 -1.09 10.28
C PRO A 151 -9.47 -2.25 9.46
N MET A 152 -8.78 -2.62 8.40
CA MET A 152 -9.07 -3.80 7.60
C MET A 152 -7.83 -4.70 7.63
N LEU A 153 -7.98 -5.94 8.09
CA LEU A 153 -6.88 -6.87 8.33
C LEU A 153 -6.98 -8.07 7.40
N ASN A 154 -5.98 -8.29 6.55
CA ASN A 154 -5.85 -9.51 5.77
C ASN A 154 -5.44 -10.67 6.68
N ILE A 155 -6.28 -11.69 6.80
CA ILE A 155 -6.07 -12.81 7.72
C ILE A 155 -5.97 -14.17 7.04
N MET A 156 -6.45 -14.30 5.79
CA MET A 156 -6.30 -15.50 4.97
C MET A 156 -6.02 -15.13 3.52
N ASN A 157 -5.14 -15.89 2.88
CA ASN A 157 -4.70 -15.68 1.50
C ASN A 157 -4.97 -16.89 0.61
N GLY A 158 -5.29 -16.58 -0.65
CA GLY A 158 -5.36 -17.51 -1.77
C GLY A 158 -4.83 -16.88 -3.05
N GLY A 159 -5.28 -17.32 -4.21
CA GLY A 159 -4.88 -16.80 -5.51
C GLY A 159 -3.37 -16.67 -5.68
N CYS A 160 -2.90 -15.57 -6.25
CA CYS A 160 -1.47 -15.30 -6.45
C CYS A 160 -0.67 -15.09 -5.16
N HIS A 161 -1.33 -14.88 -4.01
CA HIS A 161 -0.69 -14.61 -2.72
C HIS A 161 -0.41 -15.87 -1.90
N ALA A 162 -0.86 -17.05 -2.37
CA ALA A 162 -0.68 -18.31 -1.69
C ALA A 162 -0.48 -19.48 -2.67
N ASN A 163 0.28 -20.47 -2.27
CA ASN A 163 0.39 -21.73 -3.04
C ASN A 163 -0.64 -22.73 -2.50
N ASN A 164 -1.91 -22.49 -2.80
CA ASN A 164 -3.04 -23.32 -2.40
C ASN A 164 -4.12 -23.30 -3.50
N ASP A 165 -5.23 -24.03 -3.32
CA ASP A 165 -6.32 -24.17 -4.28
C ASP A 165 -7.47 -23.17 -4.05
N VAL A 166 -7.23 -22.08 -3.32
CA VAL A 166 -8.23 -21.03 -3.03
C VAL A 166 -8.15 -19.93 -4.09
N ASP A 167 -9.25 -19.65 -4.80
CA ASP A 167 -9.26 -18.70 -5.92
C ASP A 167 -9.18 -17.23 -5.49
N ILE A 168 -9.86 -16.86 -4.40
CA ILE A 168 -9.90 -15.47 -3.90
C ILE A 168 -8.57 -15.13 -3.23
N GLN A 169 -8.00 -13.97 -3.61
CA GLN A 169 -6.65 -13.57 -3.23
C GLN A 169 -6.52 -13.20 -1.75
N GLU A 170 -7.48 -12.42 -1.22
CA GLU A 170 -7.44 -11.95 0.16
C GLU A 170 -8.80 -12.05 0.85
N PHE A 171 -8.76 -12.54 2.09
CA PHE A 171 -9.91 -12.55 3.00
C PHE A 171 -9.55 -11.68 4.20
N MET A 172 -10.27 -10.59 4.34
CA MET A 172 -10.02 -9.57 5.34
C MET A 172 -11.15 -9.52 6.35
N ILE A 173 -10.84 -9.09 7.56
CA ILE A 173 -11.83 -8.76 8.59
C ILE A 173 -11.83 -7.27 8.89
N ILE A 174 -13.02 -6.75 9.20
CA ILE A 174 -13.27 -5.35 9.54
C ILE A 174 -14.08 -5.32 10.83
N PRO A 175 -13.55 -4.75 11.93
CA PRO A 175 -14.33 -4.56 13.14
C PRO A 175 -15.44 -3.52 12.92
N SER A 176 -16.54 -3.67 13.63
CA SER A 176 -17.65 -2.74 13.60
C SER A 176 -17.21 -1.33 14.05
N SER A 177 -17.69 -0.30 13.34
CA SER A 177 -17.45 1.10 13.70
C SER A 177 -18.09 1.53 15.04
N LYS A 178 -18.90 0.67 15.67
CA LYS A 178 -19.39 0.89 17.02
C LYS A 178 -18.30 0.86 18.08
N TYR A 179 -17.14 0.23 17.75
CA TYR A 179 -15.98 0.15 18.65
C TYR A 179 -15.01 1.31 18.40
N PRO A 180 -14.41 1.88 19.47
CA PRO A 180 -13.21 2.71 19.30
C PRO A 180 -12.11 1.93 18.60
N PHE A 181 -11.23 2.61 17.84
CA PHE A 181 -10.15 1.98 17.05
C PHE A 181 -9.36 0.94 17.84
N LYS A 182 -8.92 1.28 19.06
CA LYS A 182 -8.14 0.37 19.93
C LYS A 182 -8.89 -0.92 20.23
N GLU A 183 -10.17 -0.83 20.53
CA GLU A 183 -11.00 -1.99 20.87
C GLU A 183 -11.29 -2.83 19.62
N GLY A 184 -11.64 -2.19 18.49
CA GLY A 184 -11.85 -2.88 17.23
C GLY A 184 -10.61 -3.62 16.76
N LEU A 185 -9.42 -2.98 16.86
CA LEU A 185 -8.15 -3.63 16.53
C LEU A 185 -7.86 -4.83 17.46
N MET A 186 -8.07 -4.68 18.76
CA MET A 186 -7.90 -5.78 19.73
C MET A 186 -8.78 -6.99 19.37
N LYS A 187 -10.08 -6.76 19.15
CA LYS A 187 -11.01 -7.83 18.74
C LYS A 187 -10.58 -8.52 17.45
N SER A 188 -10.12 -7.76 16.46
CA SER A 188 -9.63 -8.30 15.19
C SER A 188 -8.39 -9.18 15.39
N VAL A 189 -7.47 -8.77 16.26
CA VAL A 189 -6.27 -9.57 16.59
C VAL A 189 -6.67 -10.85 17.35
N GLU A 190 -7.65 -10.79 18.24
CA GLU A 190 -8.17 -11.98 18.95
C GLU A 190 -8.80 -12.99 17.97
N VAL A 191 -9.56 -12.52 16.96
CA VAL A 191 -10.05 -13.38 15.85
C VAL A 191 -8.88 -14.02 15.11
N TYR A 192 -7.84 -13.24 14.73
CA TYR A 192 -6.67 -13.76 14.03
C TYR A 192 -5.92 -14.82 14.85
N MET A 193 -5.78 -14.61 16.16
CA MET A 193 -5.15 -15.59 17.06
C MET A 193 -6.00 -16.86 17.20
N ASN A 194 -7.32 -16.73 17.28
CA ASN A 194 -8.22 -17.88 17.33
C ASN A 194 -8.25 -18.65 16.02
N LEU A 195 -8.25 -17.94 14.88
CA LEU A 195 -8.12 -18.54 13.54
C LEU A 195 -6.86 -19.40 13.43
N LYS A 196 -5.72 -18.89 13.91
CA LYS A 196 -4.46 -19.67 13.97
C LYS A 196 -4.63 -20.97 14.75
N LYS A 197 -5.25 -20.88 15.92
CA LYS A 197 -5.50 -22.06 16.77
C LYS A 197 -6.44 -23.04 16.07
N HIS A 198 -7.56 -22.56 15.53
CA HIS A 198 -8.55 -23.39 14.83
C HIS A 198 -7.93 -24.14 13.63
N LEU A 199 -7.11 -23.46 12.81
CA LEU A 199 -6.38 -24.09 11.70
C LEU A 199 -5.40 -25.16 12.20
N SER A 200 -4.64 -24.86 13.26
CA SER A 200 -3.67 -25.80 13.85
C SER A 200 -4.36 -27.03 14.42
N ASP A 201 -5.46 -26.86 15.15
CA ASP A 201 -6.22 -27.95 15.78
C ASP A 201 -6.83 -28.90 14.72
N LYS A 202 -7.15 -28.38 13.54
CA LYS A 202 -7.61 -29.15 12.37
C LYS A 202 -6.47 -29.73 11.52
N GLY A 203 -5.22 -29.48 11.86
CA GLY A 203 -4.04 -29.98 11.13
C GLY A 203 -3.72 -29.22 9.86
N HIS A 204 -4.28 -28.04 9.65
CA HIS A 204 -3.98 -27.18 8.52
C HIS A 204 -2.68 -26.38 8.74
N SER A 205 -2.05 -25.94 7.63
CA SER A 205 -0.90 -25.04 7.67
C SER A 205 -1.26 -23.69 8.31
N ILE A 206 -0.39 -23.23 9.19
CA ILE A 206 -0.43 -21.88 9.78
C ILE A 206 0.69 -20.99 9.24
N SER A 207 1.31 -21.39 8.12
CA SER A 207 2.25 -20.54 7.39
C SER A 207 1.51 -19.33 6.82
N VAL A 208 2.17 -18.18 6.83
CA VAL A 208 1.61 -16.93 6.33
C VAL A 208 2.13 -16.61 4.94
N GLY A 209 1.31 -15.97 4.13
CA GLY A 209 1.71 -15.37 2.86
C GLY A 209 2.49 -14.07 3.05
N ASP A 210 2.87 -13.44 1.94
CA ASP A 210 3.64 -12.19 1.92
C ASP A 210 2.96 -11.02 2.64
N GLU A 211 1.65 -11.09 2.83
CA GLU A 211 0.82 -10.04 3.44
C GLU A 211 0.31 -10.40 4.85
N GLY A 212 0.81 -11.49 5.42
CA GLY A 212 0.59 -11.87 6.81
C GLY A 212 -0.69 -12.68 7.07
N GLY A 213 -1.55 -12.91 6.08
CA GLY A 213 -2.67 -13.85 6.16
C GLY A 213 -2.19 -15.31 6.11
N PHE A 214 -2.90 -16.23 6.81
CA PHE A 214 -2.62 -17.66 6.71
C PHE A 214 -2.92 -18.18 5.30
N ALA A 215 -2.15 -19.16 4.85
CA ALA A 215 -2.28 -19.74 3.50
C ALA A 215 -2.47 -21.27 3.57
N PRO A 216 -3.52 -21.78 4.28
CA PRO A 216 -3.82 -23.21 4.30
C PRO A 216 -4.42 -23.63 2.95
N ASN A 217 -4.29 -24.92 2.62
CA ASN A 217 -5.05 -25.50 1.52
C ASN A 217 -6.40 -25.99 2.03
N LEU A 218 -7.45 -25.17 1.84
CA LEU A 218 -8.84 -25.48 2.21
C LEU A 218 -9.70 -25.87 0.99
N GLY A 219 -9.13 -25.88 -0.22
CA GLY A 219 -9.75 -26.33 -1.45
C GLY A 219 -10.78 -25.38 -2.04
N ARG A 220 -11.55 -24.62 -1.27
CA ARG A 220 -12.60 -23.71 -1.78
C ARG A 220 -12.70 -22.42 -0.94
N SER A 221 -13.07 -21.33 -1.61
CA SER A 221 -13.25 -20.02 -0.96
C SER A 221 -14.38 -20.03 0.09
N GLU A 222 -15.43 -20.83 -0.11
CA GLU A 222 -16.52 -20.96 0.87
C GLU A 222 -16.02 -21.58 2.18
N GLU A 223 -15.14 -22.56 2.14
CA GLU A 223 -14.57 -23.19 3.34
C GLU A 223 -13.69 -22.21 4.12
N VAL A 224 -12.99 -21.31 3.41
CA VAL A 224 -12.25 -20.22 4.04
C VAL A 224 -13.19 -19.28 4.79
N LEU A 225 -14.30 -18.88 4.17
CA LEU A 225 -15.31 -18.01 4.80
C LEU A 225 -15.92 -18.66 6.03
N GLU A 226 -16.33 -19.94 5.94
CA GLU A 226 -16.88 -20.70 7.08
C GLU A 226 -15.87 -20.80 8.23
N THR A 227 -14.60 -21.01 7.92
CA THR A 227 -13.51 -21.09 8.90
C THR A 227 -13.31 -19.75 9.63
N ILE A 228 -13.37 -18.63 8.89
CA ILE A 228 -13.28 -17.30 9.48
C ILE A 228 -14.49 -17.02 10.37
N ILE A 229 -15.71 -17.29 9.88
CA ILE A 229 -16.95 -17.07 10.66
C ILE A 229 -16.93 -17.89 11.94
N THR A 230 -16.56 -19.18 11.85
CA THR A 230 -16.41 -20.04 13.03
C THR A 230 -15.42 -19.44 14.03
N SER A 231 -14.27 -18.94 13.54
CA SER A 231 -13.25 -18.34 14.41
C SER A 231 -13.71 -17.05 15.09
N ILE A 232 -14.61 -16.29 14.47
CA ILE A 232 -15.24 -15.10 15.07
C ILE A 232 -16.19 -15.54 16.20
N GLU A 233 -17.04 -16.53 15.95
CA GLU A 233 -18.10 -16.97 16.85
C GLU A 233 -17.55 -17.74 18.06
N GLU A 234 -16.49 -18.53 17.89
CA GLU A 234 -15.82 -19.29 18.98
C GLU A 234 -15.30 -18.39 20.12
N ILE A 235 -14.99 -17.12 19.84
CA ILE A 235 -14.55 -16.15 20.86
C ILE A 235 -15.68 -15.25 21.36
N GLY A 236 -16.95 -15.60 21.02
CA GLY A 236 -18.15 -14.91 21.49
C GLY A 236 -18.47 -13.60 20.79
N LEU A 237 -17.86 -13.34 19.60
CA LEU A 237 -18.21 -12.22 18.73
C LEU A 237 -19.30 -12.63 17.73
N VAL A 238 -20.08 -11.67 17.26
CA VAL A 238 -21.18 -11.89 16.31
C VAL A 238 -20.75 -11.44 14.92
N TYR A 239 -20.76 -12.40 13.97
CA TYR A 239 -20.50 -12.08 12.57
C TYR A 239 -21.53 -11.06 12.04
N LEU A 240 -21.07 -10.07 11.26
CA LEU A 240 -21.76 -8.89 10.75
C LEU A 240 -22.12 -7.80 11.78
N ASP A 241 -22.24 -8.13 13.07
CA ASP A 241 -22.48 -7.12 14.10
C ASP A 241 -21.18 -6.59 14.73
N ASP A 242 -20.26 -7.51 15.08
CA ASP A 242 -18.98 -7.16 15.69
C ASP A 242 -17.84 -7.12 14.66
N ILE A 243 -17.80 -8.09 13.76
CA ILE A 243 -16.78 -8.26 12.73
C ILE A 243 -17.46 -8.57 11.39
N SER A 244 -17.10 -7.88 10.35
CA SER A 244 -17.48 -8.16 8.95
C SER A 244 -16.31 -8.74 8.18
N ILE A 245 -16.59 -9.44 7.07
CA ILE A 245 -15.58 -9.94 6.13
C ILE A 245 -15.55 -9.04 4.90
N ALA A 246 -14.36 -8.77 4.38
CA ALA A 246 -14.14 -8.15 3.08
C ALA A 246 -13.25 -9.06 2.22
N LEU A 247 -13.39 -8.96 0.91
CA LEU A 247 -12.67 -9.79 -0.06
C LEU A 247 -11.95 -8.91 -1.08
N ASP A 248 -10.71 -9.27 -1.43
CA ASP A 248 -10.09 -8.90 -2.67
C ASP A 248 -10.04 -10.11 -3.60
N CYS A 249 -10.85 -10.07 -4.64
CA CYS A 249 -10.97 -11.18 -5.60
C CYS A 249 -9.87 -11.16 -6.66
N ALA A 250 -9.07 -10.09 -6.79
CA ALA A 250 -8.09 -9.91 -7.86
C ALA A 250 -8.65 -10.27 -9.24
N ALA A 251 -9.79 -9.69 -9.62
CA ALA A 251 -10.62 -10.10 -10.75
C ALA A 251 -9.89 -10.21 -12.10
N SER A 252 -8.77 -9.49 -12.26
CA SER A 252 -7.90 -9.60 -13.44
C SER A 252 -7.28 -10.98 -13.61
N GLU A 253 -7.04 -11.69 -12.50
CA GLU A 253 -6.45 -13.05 -12.51
C GLU A 253 -7.50 -14.12 -12.86
N LEU A 254 -8.77 -13.84 -12.55
CA LEU A 254 -9.89 -14.73 -12.83
C LEU A 254 -10.43 -14.58 -14.27
N TYR A 255 -10.08 -13.48 -14.96
CA TYR A 255 -10.57 -13.21 -16.30
C TYR A 255 -9.74 -13.94 -17.35
N GLN A 256 -10.40 -14.78 -18.16
CA GLN A 256 -9.83 -15.43 -19.33
C GLN A 256 -10.48 -14.85 -20.59
N ASP A 257 -9.65 -14.37 -21.54
CA ASP A 257 -10.11 -14.00 -22.87
C ASP A 257 -10.59 -15.30 -23.58
N ASN A 258 -11.88 -15.41 -23.89
CA ASN A 258 -12.44 -16.48 -24.72
C ASN A 258 -12.25 -16.17 -26.20
#